data_9f16ce9aa737a51a96585d2cd00cea45
#
_entry.id   9f16ce9aa737a51a96585d2cd00cea45
#
_cell.length_a   1.000
_cell.length_b   1.000
_cell.length_c   1.000
_cell.angle_alpha   90.00
_cell.angle_beta   90.00
_cell.angle_gamma   90.00
#
_symmetry.space_group_name_H-M   'P 1'
#
loop_
_entity.id
_entity.type
_entity.pdbx_description
1 polymer ?
#
loop_
_entity_poly.entity_id
_entity_poly.type
_entity_poly.pdbx_seq_one_letter_code
_entity_poly.pdbx_strand_id
1 'polypeptide(L)'
;MTISKAVMTIREVAARFNELAGQEKWFEIQDELFADNVRSVEPPNSPYFRGAEGKGPVRKKGEEFVKKILEFHGAYTTHPVIGGSHFAVGRGMDITVEGFGRIKIDQVMLYEVKDGQIVLEQFFY
;
A
#
# COMPACT_ATOMS: atom_id res chain seq x y z
N MET A 1 -9.90 19.40 -30.69
CA MET A 1 -10.07 17.97 -30.43
C MET A 1 -9.52 17.64 -29.04
N THR A 2 -10.35 17.03 -28.25
CA THR A 2 -9.93 16.63 -26.89
C THR A 2 -9.35 15.22 -26.93
N ILE A 3 -8.11 15.06 -26.46
CA ILE A 3 -7.50 13.74 -26.34
C ILE A 3 -7.77 13.23 -24.93
N SER A 4 -8.56 12.20 -24.82
CA SER A 4 -8.81 11.55 -23.53
C SER A 4 -7.58 10.74 -23.13
N LYS A 5 -7.11 10.94 -21.92
CA LYS A 5 -6.07 10.09 -21.37
C LYS A 5 -6.64 8.69 -21.16
N ALA A 6 -5.98 7.68 -21.70
CA ALA A 6 -6.41 6.30 -21.52
C ALA A 6 -6.32 5.91 -20.04
N VAL A 7 -7.37 5.25 -19.55
CA VAL A 7 -7.39 4.71 -18.18
C VAL A 7 -6.49 3.47 -18.13
N MET A 8 -5.66 3.37 -17.09
CA MET A 8 -4.80 2.21 -16.89
C MET A 8 -5.63 0.95 -16.62
N THR A 9 -5.19 -0.16 -17.19
CA THR A 9 -5.75 -1.48 -16.86
C THR A 9 -5.22 -1.93 -15.48
N ILE A 10 -5.87 -2.92 -14.88
CA ILE A 10 -5.36 -3.49 -13.61
C ILE A 10 -3.94 -4.04 -13.77
N ARG A 11 -3.61 -4.62 -14.92
CA ARG A 11 -2.25 -5.12 -15.17
C ARG A 11 -1.24 -4.00 -15.19
N GLU A 12 -1.59 -2.87 -15.78
CA GLU A 12 -0.73 -1.68 -15.80
C GLU A 12 -0.57 -1.09 -14.40
N VAL A 13 -1.66 -1.01 -13.63
CA VAL A 13 -1.60 -0.55 -12.23
C VAL A 13 -0.71 -1.46 -11.39
N ALA A 14 -0.91 -2.78 -11.49
CA ALA A 14 -0.12 -3.75 -10.74
C ALA A 14 1.36 -3.70 -11.15
N ALA A 15 1.66 -3.54 -12.44
CA ALA A 15 3.03 -3.44 -12.92
C ALA A 15 3.73 -2.17 -12.39
N ARG A 16 3.03 -1.03 -12.41
CA ARG A 16 3.58 0.21 -11.86
C ARG A 16 3.76 0.12 -10.34
N PHE A 17 2.80 -0.47 -9.65
CA PHE A 17 2.91 -0.77 -8.23
C PHE A 17 4.17 -1.59 -7.93
N ASN A 18 4.36 -2.68 -8.66
CA ASN A 18 5.51 -3.57 -8.50
C ASN A 18 6.84 -2.84 -8.69
N GLU A 19 6.92 -1.99 -9.71
CA GLU A 19 8.12 -1.20 -9.99
C GLU A 19 8.45 -0.26 -8.82
N LEU A 20 7.46 0.48 -8.33
CA LEU A 20 7.66 1.42 -7.23
C LEU A 20 7.90 0.71 -5.90
N ALA A 21 7.17 -0.37 -5.62
CA ALA A 21 7.35 -1.16 -4.40
C ALA A 21 8.74 -1.78 -4.31
N GLY A 22 9.29 -2.23 -5.45
CA GLY A 22 10.66 -2.75 -5.51
C GLY A 22 11.73 -1.72 -5.16
N GLN A 23 11.40 -0.44 -5.27
CA GLN A 23 12.27 0.68 -4.89
C GLN A 23 11.92 1.28 -3.53
N GLU A 24 10.99 0.67 -2.79
CA GLU A 24 10.46 1.17 -1.50
C GLU A 24 9.86 2.58 -1.62
N LYS A 25 9.24 2.88 -2.76
CA LYS A 25 8.64 4.19 -3.05
C LYS A 25 7.13 4.16 -2.77
N TRP A 26 6.77 3.91 -1.53
CA TRP A 26 5.38 3.72 -1.12
C TRP A 26 4.52 4.99 -1.24
N PHE A 27 5.11 6.16 -0.98
CA PHE A 27 4.37 7.41 -1.11
C PHE A 27 4.14 7.79 -2.57
N GLU A 28 5.06 7.44 -3.46
CA GLU A 28 4.86 7.61 -4.90
C GLU A 28 3.75 6.71 -5.42
N ILE A 29 3.60 5.50 -4.87
CA ILE A 29 2.46 4.63 -5.18
C ILE A 29 1.15 5.34 -4.83
N GLN A 30 1.06 5.95 -3.67
CA GLN A 30 -0.13 6.69 -3.27
C GLN A 30 -0.38 7.87 -4.19
N ASP A 31 0.66 8.64 -4.50
CA ASP A 31 0.54 9.82 -5.36
C ASP A 31 0.05 9.46 -6.76
N GLU A 32 0.60 8.40 -7.36
CA GLU A 32 0.30 8.03 -8.74
C GLU A 32 -0.95 7.16 -8.89
N LEU A 33 -1.20 6.25 -7.95
CA LEU A 33 -2.14 5.14 -8.16
C LEU A 33 -3.37 5.19 -7.27
N PHE A 34 -3.36 5.87 -6.14
CA PHE A 34 -4.49 5.90 -5.23
C PHE A 34 -5.56 6.88 -5.69
N ALA A 35 -6.82 6.45 -5.65
CA ALA A 35 -7.96 7.32 -5.86
C ALA A 35 -8.16 8.25 -4.66
N ASP A 36 -8.80 9.40 -4.87
CA ASP A 36 -9.08 10.35 -3.79
C ASP A 36 -9.92 9.74 -2.66
N ASN A 37 -10.80 8.79 -3.00
CA ASN A 37 -11.68 8.11 -2.05
C ASN A 37 -11.15 6.75 -1.58
N VAL A 38 -9.86 6.50 -1.72
CA VAL A 38 -9.25 5.23 -1.30
C VAL A 38 -9.55 4.92 0.16
N ARG A 39 -9.79 3.64 0.46
CA ARG A 39 -9.94 3.15 1.83
C ARG A 39 -8.75 2.28 2.19
N SER A 40 -8.27 2.42 3.41
CA SER A 40 -7.21 1.59 3.96
C SER A 40 -7.78 0.83 5.15
N VAL A 41 -7.77 -0.50 5.08
CA VAL A 41 -8.39 -1.39 6.07
C VAL A 41 -7.31 -2.21 6.76
N GLU A 42 -7.27 -2.12 8.09
CA GLU A 42 -6.36 -2.89 8.93
C GLU A 42 -7.09 -4.08 9.55
N PRO A 43 -6.38 -5.11 10.03
CA PRO A 43 -7.01 -6.19 10.77
C PRO A 43 -7.76 -5.64 12.01
N PRO A 44 -8.91 -6.23 12.38
CA PRO A 44 -9.57 -5.87 13.64
C PRO A 44 -8.60 -6.02 14.82
N ASN A 45 -8.58 -5.05 15.70
CA ASN A 45 -7.70 -5.06 16.89
C ASN A 45 -6.21 -5.03 16.58
N SER A 46 -5.81 -4.50 15.43
CA SER A 46 -4.39 -4.31 15.11
C SER A 46 -3.72 -3.48 16.20
N PRO A 47 -2.57 -3.93 16.75
CA PRO A 47 -1.84 -3.13 17.74
C PRO A 47 -1.05 -1.99 17.12
N TYR A 48 -0.92 -1.97 15.78
CA TYR A 48 -0.05 -1.02 15.09
C TYR A 48 -0.79 0.10 14.40
N PHE A 49 -1.92 -0.21 13.74
CA PHE A 49 -2.59 0.74 12.85
C PHE A 49 -4.10 0.69 12.97
N ARG A 50 -4.73 1.81 12.61
CA ARG A 50 -6.17 1.90 12.39
C ARG A 50 -6.43 2.14 10.91
N GLY A 51 -7.63 1.80 10.45
CA GLY A 51 -8.07 2.10 9.09
C GLY A 51 -8.20 3.60 8.86
N ALA A 52 -8.22 3.99 7.59
CA ALA A 52 -8.40 5.38 7.17
C ALA A 52 -9.17 5.43 5.86
N GLU A 53 -9.89 6.52 5.64
CA GLU A 53 -10.61 6.76 4.39
C GLU A 53 -10.16 8.09 3.80
N GLY A 54 -9.93 8.08 2.48
CA GLY A 54 -9.45 9.25 1.74
C GLY A 54 -7.94 9.29 1.61
N LYS A 55 -7.47 9.85 0.50
CA LYS A 55 -6.05 9.89 0.15
C LYS A 55 -5.21 10.66 1.18
N GLY A 56 -5.73 11.78 1.69
CA GLY A 56 -5.06 12.58 2.70
C GLY A 56 -4.86 11.83 4.03
N PRO A 57 -5.93 11.32 4.66
CA PRO A 57 -5.80 10.54 5.89
C PRO A 57 -4.97 9.27 5.74
N VAL A 58 -5.05 8.58 4.59
CA VAL A 58 -4.22 7.40 4.32
C VAL A 58 -2.74 7.80 4.24
N ARG A 59 -2.42 8.91 3.57
CA ARG A 59 -1.06 9.45 3.52
C ARG A 59 -0.55 9.78 4.92
N LYS A 60 -1.35 10.47 5.72
CA LYS A 60 -0.98 10.87 7.07
C LYS A 60 -0.68 9.66 7.95
N LYS A 61 -1.48 8.61 7.85
CA LYS A 61 -1.24 7.35 8.56
C LYS A 61 0.14 6.79 8.23
N GLY A 62 0.49 6.74 6.95
CA GLY A 62 1.79 6.26 6.50
C GLY A 62 2.95 7.13 6.99
N GLU A 63 2.80 8.44 6.92
CA GLU A 63 3.83 9.37 7.39
C GLU A 63 4.07 9.25 8.89
N GLU A 64 3.01 9.11 9.69
CA GLU A 64 3.12 8.92 11.13
C GLU A 64 3.83 7.61 11.47
N PHE A 65 3.56 6.55 10.71
CA PHE A 65 4.24 5.28 10.90
C PHE A 65 5.74 5.38 10.59
N VAL A 66 6.09 5.98 9.47
CA VAL A 66 7.50 6.15 9.08
C VAL A 66 8.29 6.91 10.14
N LYS A 67 7.68 7.93 10.76
CA LYS A 67 8.32 8.70 11.84
C LYS A 67 8.64 7.85 13.07
N LYS A 68 7.91 6.77 13.29
CA LYS A 68 8.13 5.87 14.44
C LYS A 68 9.18 4.80 14.17
N ILE A 69 9.59 4.62 12.94
CA ILE A 69 10.62 3.64 12.60
C ILE A 69 11.98 4.19 13.01
N LEU A 70 12.60 3.55 14.01
CA LEU A 70 13.90 3.93 14.52
C LEU A 70 15.04 3.30 13.72
N GLU A 71 14.83 2.06 13.26
CA GLU A 71 15.78 1.33 12.42
C GLU A 71 15.03 0.47 11.40
N PHE A 72 15.54 0.47 10.20
CA PHE A 72 15.03 -0.39 9.11
C PHE A 72 16.06 -1.49 8.87
N HIS A 73 15.69 -2.73 9.20
CA HIS A 73 16.61 -3.88 9.07
C HIS A 73 16.47 -4.58 7.72
N GLY A 74 15.29 -4.58 7.15
CA GLY A 74 15.04 -5.17 5.85
C GLY A 74 13.57 -5.29 5.53
N ALA A 75 13.27 -5.51 4.25
CA ALA A 75 11.91 -5.72 3.78
C ALA A 75 11.94 -6.45 2.44
N TYR A 76 10.83 -7.09 2.10
CA TYR A 76 10.60 -7.63 0.78
C TYR A 76 9.16 -7.40 0.37
N THR A 77 8.93 -7.37 -0.94
CA THR A 77 7.59 -7.37 -1.53
C THR A 77 7.59 -8.34 -2.70
N THR A 78 6.63 -9.25 -2.72
CA THR A 78 6.49 -10.21 -3.81
C THR A 78 5.93 -9.55 -5.05
N HIS A 79 6.06 -10.21 -6.20
CA HIS A 79 5.35 -9.79 -7.41
C HIS A 79 3.84 -9.89 -7.19
N PRO A 80 3.05 -8.98 -7.81
CA PRO A 80 1.60 -9.04 -7.70
C PRO A 80 0.99 -10.29 -8.32
N VAL A 81 -0.06 -10.79 -7.67
CA VAL A 81 -0.94 -11.83 -8.21
C VAL A 81 -2.27 -11.14 -8.51
N ILE A 82 -2.74 -11.22 -9.75
CA ILE A 82 -3.93 -10.51 -10.21
C ILE A 82 -5.10 -11.47 -10.33
N GLY A 83 -6.25 -11.07 -9.80
CA GLY A 83 -7.52 -11.80 -9.95
C GLY A 83 -8.68 -10.83 -10.04
N GLY A 84 -9.40 -10.82 -11.17
CA GLY A 84 -10.54 -9.93 -11.36
C GLY A 84 -10.15 -8.45 -11.26
N SER A 85 -10.77 -7.73 -10.34
CA SER A 85 -10.50 -6.32 -10.08
C SER A 85 -9.47 -6.11 -8.96
N HIS A 86 -8.81 -7.17 -8.50
CA HIS A 86 -7.89 -7.12 -7.36
C HIS A 86 -6.50 -7.61 -7.74
N PHE A 87 -5.51 -7.13 -7.01
CA PHE A 87 -4.20 -7.78 -6.97
C PHE A 87 -3.70 -7.83 -5.53
N ALA A 88 -2.84 -8.79 -5.25
CA ALA A 88 -2.30 -8.99 -3.92
C ALA A 88 -0.79 -9.17 -3.98
N VAL A 89 -0.10 -8.71 -2.93
CA VAL A 89 1.32 -8.91 -2.74
C VAL A 89 1.57 -9.43 -1.32
N GLY A 90 2.64 -10.21 -1.14
CA GLY A 90 3.19 -10.48 0.17
C GLY A 90 4.23 -9.42 0.50
N ARG A 91 4.26 -8.96 1.74
CA ARG A 91 5.29 -8.01 2.20
C ARG A 91 5.77 -8.39 3.58
N GLY A 92 7.08 -8.52 3.70
CA GLY A 92 7.73 -8.67 5.00
C GLY A 92 8.50 -7.41 5.37
N MET A 93 8.48 -7.05 6.64
CA MET A 93 9.28 -5.96 7.20
C MET A 93 9.96 -6.42 8.48
N ASP A 94 11.21 -6.05 8.63
CA ASP A 94 11.99 -6.22 9.86
C ASP A 94 12.45 -4.84 10.29
N ILE A 95 11.81 -4.27 11.30
CA ILE A 95 11.99 -2.88 11.70
C ILE A 95 11.99 -2.75 13.22
N THR A 96 12.64 -1.70 13.73
CA THR A 96 12.54 -1.30 15.12
C THR A 96 11.64 -0.07 15.20
N VAL A 97 10.58 -0.15 15.99
CA VAL A 97 9.53 0.87 16.05
C VAL A 97 9.44 1.42 17.46
N GLU A 98 9.32 2.72 17.59
CA GLU A 98 9.13 3.42 18.86
C GLU A 98 7.92 2.84 19.59
N GLY A 99 8.11 2.45 20.83
CA GLY A 99 7.07 1.89 21.69
C GLY A 99 6.84 0.38 21.53
N PHE A 100 7.40 -0.26 20.50
CA PHE A 100 7.22 -1.69 20.24
C PHE A 100 8.52 -2.48 20.20
N GLY A 101 9.67 -1.83 19.98
CA GLY A 101 10.93 -2.50 19.77
C GLY A 101 11.06 -3.09 18.37
N ARG A 102 11.90 -4.12 18.22
CA ARG A 102 12.08 -4.79 16.94
C ARG A 102 10.93 -5.74 16.65
N ILE A 103 10.29 -5.54 15.52
CA ILE A 103 9.17 -6.36 15.08
C ILE A 103 9.42 -6.88 13.67
N LYS A 104 8.92 -8.09 13.41
CA LYS A 104 8.91 -8.68 12.07
C LYS A 104 7.45 -8.91 11.70
N ILE A 105 7.05 -8.31 10.59
CA ILE A 105 5.67 -8.43 10.09
C ILE A 105 5.75 -9.10 8.73
N ASP A 106 5.03 -10.22 8.59
CA ASP A 106 4.76 -10.83 7.30
C ASP A 106 3.27 -10.64 7.03
N GLN A 107 2.95 -9.98 5.93
CA GLN A 107 1.57 -9.60 5.65
C GLN A 107 1.22 -9.86 4.19
N VAL A 108 -0.08 -10.02 3.95
CA VAL A 108 -0.64 -9.95 2.61
C VAL A 108 -1.33 -8.59 2.48
N MET A 109 -1.06 -7.90 1.38
CA MET A 109 -1.71 -6.63 1.06
C MET A 109 -2.57 -6.84 -0.18
N LEU A 110 -3.88 -6.59 -0.02
CA LEU A 110 -4.86 -6.73 -1.08
C LEU A 110 -5.27 -5.34 -1.57
N TYR A 111 -5.28 -5.17 -2.89
CA TYR A 111 -5.64 -3.91 -3.53
C TYR A 111 -6.79 -4.12 -4.50
N GLU A 112 -7.79 -3.25 -4.44
CA GLU A 112 -8.87 -3.21 -5.42
C GLU A 112 -8.63 -2.05 -6.38
N VAL A 113 -8.79 -2.32 -7.67
CA VAL A 113 -8.61 -1.32 -8.74
C VAL A 113 -9.95 -1.04 -9.40
N LYS A 114 -10.26 0.24 -9.56
CA LYS A 114 -11.44 0.71 -10.26
C LYS A 114 -11.06 1.93 -11.10
N ASP A 115 -11.41 1.89 -12.38
CA ASP A 115 -11.12 3.00 -13.32
C ASP A 115 -9.64 3.40 -13.30
N GLY A 116 -8.75 2.41 -13.27
CA GLY A 116 -7.31 2.62 -13.32
C GLY A 116 -6.67 3.16 -12.04
N GLN A 117 -7.41 3.17 -10.94
CA GLN A 117 -6.91 3.67 -9.65
C GLN A 117 -7.18 2.67 -8.54
N ILE A 118 -6.32 2.68 -7.53
CA ILE A 118 -6.51 1.87 -6.33
C ILE A 118 -7.54 2.55 -5.43
N VAL A 119 -8.64 1.84 -5.15
CA VAL A 119 -9.73 2.35 -4.30
C VAL A 119 -9.77 1.68 -2.93
N LEU A 120 -9.04 0.59 -2.75
CA LEU A 120 -8.95 -0.14 -1.49
C LEU A 120 -7.55 -0.70 -1.33
N GLU A 121 -6.98 -0.54 -0.12
CA GLU A 121 -5.87 -1.36 0.34
C GLU A 121 -6.28 -2.03 1.63
N GLN A 122 -6.08 -3.34 1.72
CA GLN A 122 -6.44 -4.10 2.91
C GLN A 122 -5.28 -4.99 3.32
N PHE A 123 -4.98 -4.94 4.62
CA PHE A 123 -3.83 -5.64 5.19
C PHE A 123 -4.28 -6.86 6.00
N PHE A 124 -3.53 -7.95 5.85
CA PHE A 124 -3.74 -9.20 6.59
C PHE A 124 -2.43 -9.58 7.26
N TYR A 125 -2.41 -9.43 8.58
CA TYR A 125 -1.27 -9.84 9.41
C TYR A 125 -1.71 -10.24 10.80
#